data_32ca760adc675f5c0f3f37dc119b8f16
#
_entry.id   32ca760adc675f5c0f3f37dc119b8f16
#
_cell.length_a   1.000
_cell.length_b   1.000
_cell.length_c   1.000
_cell.angle_alpha   90.00
_cell.angle_beta   90.00
_cell.angle_gamma   90.00
#
_symmetry.space_group_name_H-M   'P 1'
#
loop_
_entity.id
_entity.type
_entity.pdbx_description
1 polymer ?
#
loop_
_entity_poly.entity_id
_entity_poly.type
_entity_poly.pdbx_seq_one_letter_code
_entity_poly.pdbx_strand_id
1 'polypeptide(L)'
;MKEESSSRAKNGIKELICSTNEKFIREDLIRFLKIPSYTSNREGIKEAKGFITSYISKFCKKVTEIEGEKNPLLLAEVEGEVKDKLLIYMMYDTQPANEEKEWLKKPFGAEIADLPKPLDKLDKVIIARGAYNSKTPLICFLNVVKLLKEEEKLPISLMLIIDGEEEIGSPTLLNTLKIKKNMFNSCIDTYYPSIKQDLNGISVLKLGYKGILSLTIKVTTSNKEPHSAFSGMIPNPVQDLIFVLNSIYSENEFKIQPLSVPYKMTEKENKIIEDLMESVDLGVIKEKAGIRQTLKDDFKLIFIDYLFKPTFNISTLKSGYLDGGVKNVVANKAECNIDIRFAHYVSANLIFDEIKKKVNDLSRNLKSSFEIHRNIGYERSDVRENSILVKSLVDSYKELGFTTQIWPISAAAAPLSQIQSQLGLNFIVGGLGIGGYAHAPNEFVQVNSIQNTRLSNYLFLKNYADLYSEI
;
A
#
# COMPACT_ATOMS: atom_id res chain seq x y z
N MET A 1 20.10 39.31 11.44
CA MET A 1 21.18 38.63 10.66
C MET A 1 21.08 37.10 10.65
N LYS A 2 20.87 36.40 11.79
CA LYS A 2 20.66 34.92 11.76
C LYS A 2 19.29 34.51 11.16
N GLU A 3 18.24 35.27 11.39
CA GLU A 3 16.91 35.01 10.81
C GLU A 3 16.83 35.33 9.31
N GLU A 4 17.48 36.39 8.84
CA GLU A 4 17.51 36.72 7.40
C GLU A 4 18.39 35.77 6.58
N SER A 5 19.48 35.25 7.15
CA SER A 5 20.28 34.20 6.49
C SER A 5 19.55 32.85 6.41
N SER A 6 18.76 32.49 7.44
CA SER A 6 17.89 31.32 7.46
C SER A 6 16.75 31.41 6.42
N SER A 7 16.15 32.59 6.25
CA SER A 7 15.10 32.85 5.27
C SER A 7 15.58 32.78 3.81
N ARG A 8 16.75 33.39 3.49
CA ARG A 8 17.37 33.27 2.15
C ARG A 8 17.82 31.86 1.82
N ALA A 9 18.34 31.10 2.80
CA ALA A 9 18.68 29.68 2.61
C ALA A 9 17.43 28.77 2.41
N LYS A 10 16.31 29.14 3.04
CA LYS A 10 15.04 28.41 2.93
C LYS A 10 14.40 28.50 1.53
N ASN A 11 14.55 29.64 0.85
CA ASN A 11 14.04 29.81 -0.51
C ASN A 11 14.88 29.05 -1.56
N GLY A 12 16.19 28.90 -1.35
CA GLY A 12 17.08 28.28 -2.31
C GLY A 12 16.75 26.83 -2.68
N ILE A 13 16.38 25.97 -1.69
CA ILE A 13 16.02 24.58 -1.97
C ILE A 13 14.66 24.48 -2.70
N LYS A 14 13.66 25.28 -2.31
CA LYS A 14 12.38 25.30 -3.03
C LYS A 14 12.56 25.72 -4.49
N GLU A 15 13.33 26.79 -4.71
CA GLU A 15 13.65 27.30 -6.05
C GLU A 15 14.42 26.24 -6.86
N LEU A 16 15.37 25.53 -6.25
CA LEU A 16 16.12 24.45 -6.88
C LEU A 16 15.21 23.28 -7.27
N ILE A 17 14.29 22.88 -6.39
CA ILE A 17 13.29 21.84 -6.70
C ILE A 17 12.42 22.27 -7.89
N CYS A 18 11.94 23.51 -7.91
CA CYS A 18 11.10 24.03 -8.98
C CYS A 18 11.86 24.11 -10.32
N SER A 19 13.03 24.73 -10.33
CA SER A 19 13.83 24.94 -11.56
C SER A 19 14.36 23.65 -12.17
N THR A 20 14.55 22.59 -11.36
CA THR A 20 15.01 21.28 -11.83
C THR A 20 13.89 20.31 -12.16
N ASN A 21 12.61 20.67 -12.02
CA ASN A 21 11.51 19.72 -12.08
C ASN A 21 11.37 19.03 -13.45
N GLU A 22 11.43 19.77 -14.54
CA GLU A 22 11.34 19.19 -15.89
C GLU A 22 12.50 18.24 -16.19
N LYS A 23 13.73 18.65 -15.80
CA LYS A 23 14.93 17.82 -15.95
C LYS A 23 14.79 16.54 -15.16
N PHE A 24 14.32 16.61 -13.90
CA PHE A 24 14.07 15.44 -13.04
C PHE A 24 13.05 14.48 -13.68
N ILE A 25 11.93 15.01 -14.17
CA ILE A 25 10.91 14.17 -14.82
C ILE A 25 11.51 13.41 -16.00
N ARG A 26 12.24 14.07 -16.86
CA ARG A 26 12.81 13.49 -18.09
C ARG A 26 13.96 12.53 -17.81
N GLU A 27 14.89 12.90 -16.93
CA GLU A 27 16.17 12.18 -16.78
C GLU A 27 16.15 11.12 -15.68
N ASP A 28 15.36 11.31 -14.62
CA ASP A 28 15.27 10.38 -13.50
C ASP A 28 13.95 9.60 -13.51
N LEU A 29 12.82 10.28 -13.45
CA LEU A 29 11.51 9.63 -13.27
C LEU A 29 11.11 8.75 -14.46
N ILE A 30 11.10 9.32 -15.68
CA ILE A 30 10.70 8.57 -16.89
C ILE A 30 11.63 7.37 -17.11
N ARG A 31 12.93 7.52 -16.88
CA ARG A 31 13.87 6.40 -17.00
C ARG A 31 13.57 5.29 -16.02
N PHE A 32 13.26 5.62 -14.76
CA PHE A 32 12.94 4.63 -13.74
C PHE A 32 11.59 3.94 -14.00
N LEU A 33 10.58 4.67 -14.48
CA LEU A 33 9.28 4.11 -14.82
C LEU A 33 9.34 3.11 -15.98
N LYS A 34 10.31 3.25 -16.89
CA LYS A 34 10.49 2.33 -18.02
C LYS A 34 11.01 0.95 -17.62
N ILE A 35 11.52 0.77 -16.42
CA ILE A 35 12.07 -0.50 -15.96
C ILE A 35 10.93 -1.42 -15.49
N PRO A 36 10.71 -2.61 -16.07
CA PRO A 36 9.61 -3.50 -15.72
C PRO A 36 9.95 -4.35 -14.47
N SER A 37 9.92 -3.74 -13.28
CA SER A 37 10.35 -4.35 -12.01
C SER A 37 9.25 -5.15 -11.29
N TYR A 38 8.62 -6.11 -11.94
CA TYR A 38 7.71 -7.05 -11.28
C TYR A 38 8.39 -8.40 -10.99
N THR A 39 8.00 -9.07 -9.91
CA THR A 39 8.72 -10.22 -9.33
C THR A 39 9.04 -11.35 -10.30
N SER A 40 8.19 -11.64 -11.29
CA SER A 40 8.48 -12.65 -12.31
C SER A 40 9.46 -12.20 -13.39
N ASN A 41 9.77 -10.89 -13.49
CA ASN A 41 10.77 -10.33 -14.40
C ASN A 41 12.10 -10.08 -13.67
N ARG A 42 12.95 -11.10 -13.62
CA ARG A 42 14.24 -11.06 -12.92
C ARG A 42 15.19 -9.97 -13.43
N GLU A 43 15.23 -9.74 -14.75
CA GLU A 43 16.07 -8.70 -15.35
C GLU A 43 15.57 -7.30 -14.99
N GLY A 44 14.27 -7.05 -15.02
CA GLY A 44 13.67 -5.79 -14.60
C GLY A 44 13.92 -5.49 -13.12
N ILE A 45 13.81 -6.47 -12.23
CA ILE A 45 14.17 -6.33 -10.80
C ILE A 45 15.65 -5.96 -10.65
N LYS A 46 16.56 -6.66 -11.35
CA LYS A 46 17.99 -6.37 -11.31
C LYS A 46 18.33 -4.97 -11.83
N GLU A 47 17.69 -4.56 -12.92
CA GLU A 47 17.86 -3.22 -13.50
C GLU A 47 17.34 -2.13 -12.54
N ALA A 48 16.15 -2.30 -11.95
CA ALA A 48 15.58 -1.36 -10.98
C ALA A 48 16.46 -1.24 -9.73
N LYS A 49 16.91 -2.37 -9.17
CA LYS A 49 17.88 -2.40 -8.08
C LYS A 49 19.16 -1.64 -8.44
N GLY A 50 19.74 -1.91 -9.61
CA GLY A 50 20.95 -1.25 -10.10
C GLY A 50 20.76 0.27 -10.26
N PHE A 51 19.62 0.68 -10.81
CA PHE A 51 19.25 2.10 -10.93
C PHE A 51 19.21 2.78 -9.56
N ILE A 52 18.49 2.21 -8.60
CA ILE A 52 18.36 2.77 -7.24
C ILE A 52 19.69 2.81 -6.52
N THR A 53 20.47 1.70 -6.54
CA THR A 53 21.79 1.64 -5.90
C THR A 53 22.72 2.70 -6.46
N SER A 54 22.76 2.87 -7.79
CA SER A 54 23.54 3.93 -8.44
C SER A 54 23.04 5.32 -8.07
N TYR A 55 21.74 5.50 -7.87
CA TYR A 55 21.14 6.78 -7.50
C TYR A 55 21.54 7.19 -6.07
N ILE A 56 21.34 6.28 -5.10
CA ILE A 56 21.59 6.56 -3.67
C ILE A 56 23.09 6.60 -3.33
N SER A 57 23.96 5.92 -4.09
CA SER A 57 25.41 5.98 -3.91
C SER A 57 25.99 7.39 -4.12
N LYS A 58 25.24 8.31 -4.72
CA LYS A 58 25.66 9.71 -4.89
C LYS A 58 25.65 10.50 -3.59
N PHE A 59 24.89 10.06 -2.58
CA PHE A 59 24.72 10.79 -1.31
C PHE A 59 24.78 9.91 -0.06
N CYS A 60 25.01 8.61 -0.23
CA CYS A 60 25.08 7.63 0.83
C CYS A 60 26.40 6.88 0.77
N LYS A 61 27.10 6.71 1.90
CA LYS A 61 28.41 6.07 1.98
C LYS A 61 28.36 4.55 1.76
N LYS A 62 27.24 3.91 2.12
CA LYS A 62 27.08 2.46 2.08
C LYS A 62 25.64 2.08 1.80
N VAL A 63 25.46 1.21 0.84
CA VAL A 63 24.21 0.49 0.58
C VAL A 63 24.41 -0.97 0.95
N THR A 64 23.55 -1.47 1.82
CA THR A 64 23.55 -2.90 2.22
C THR A 64 22.40 -3.58 1.47
N GLU A 65 22.74 -4.57 0.67
CA GLU A 65 21.79 -5.46 0.02
C GLU A 65 21.53 -6.66 0.94
N ILE A 66 20.27 -6.96 1.19
CA ILE A 66 19.84 -8.20 1.84
C ILE A 66 19.18 -9.04 0.76
N GLU A 67 19.72 -10.23 0.54
CA GLU A 67 19.11 -11.19 -0.37
C GLU A 67 17.70 -11.54 0.09
N GLY A 68 16.74 -11.40 -0.80
CA GLY A 68 15.34 -11.64 -0.51
C GLY A 68 14.89 -13.05 -0.87
N GLU A 69 13.69 -13.43 -0.46
CA GLU A 69 13.08 -14.69 -0.88
C GLU A 69 12.89 -14.73 -2.41
N LYS A 70 12.56 -13.59 -2.99
CA LYS A 70 12.39 -13.37 -4.44
C LYS A 70 13.23 -12.21 -4.95
N ASN A 71 13.15 -11.06 -4.30
CA ASN A 71 13.80 -9.83 -4.72
C ASN A 71 14.58 -9.20 -3.56
N PRO A 72 15.71 -8.50 -3.82
CA PRO A 72 16.52 -7.91 -2.75
C PRO A 72 15.83 -6.78 -2.01
N LEU A 73 16.13 -6.67 -0.71
CA LEU A 73 15.86 -5.52 0.15
C LEU A 73 17.12 -4.67 0.24
N LEU A 74 17.00 -3.36 0.00
CA LEU A 74 18.12 -2.42 0.13
C LEU A 74 17.99 -1.61 1.41
N LEU A 75 19.08 -1.52 2.16
CA LEU A 75 19.20 -0.67 3.35
C LEU A 75 20.31 0.35 3.13
N ALA A 76 20.06 1.62 3.49
CA ALA A 76 21.07 2.66 3.42
C ALA A 76 20.90 3.70 4.53
N GLU A 77 22.01 4.24 5.02
CA GLU A 77 22.02 5.32 5.99
C GLU A 77 22.49 6.62 5.34
N VAL A 78 21.78 7.70 5.61
CA VAL A 78 22.14 9.04 5.14
C VAL A 78 22.29 9.97 6.34
N GLU A 79 23.50 10.47 6.57
CA GLU A 79 23.78 11.37 7.68
C GLU A 79 23.17 12.76 7.43
N GLY A 80 22.43 13.28 8.42
CA GLY A 80 21.90 14.62 8.51
C GLY A 80 22.44 15.38 9.71
N GLU A 81 21.89 16.58 9.95
CA GLU A 81 22.25 17.44 11.09
C GLU A 81 21.85 16.77 12.43
N VAL A 82 20.59 16.35 12.57
CA VAL A 82 20.12 15.57 13.69
C VAL A 82 20.58 14.12 13.52
N LYS A 83 21.15 13.52 14.60
CA LYS A 83 21.75 12.19 14.55
C LYS A 83 20.75 11.05 14.68
N ASP A 84 19.67 11.26 15.39
CA ASP A 84 18.55 10.33 15.40
C ASP A 84 18.00 10.18 13.99
N LYS A 85 17.52 8.97 13.65
CA LYS A 85 17.16 8.63 12.28
C LYS A 85 15.65 8.58 12.10
N LEU A 86 15.18 9.23 11.05
CA LEU A 86 13.85 8.95 10.54
C LEU A 86 13.94 7.73 9.62
N LEU A 87 13.15 6.69 9.90
CA LEU A 87 13.06 5.51 9.05
C LEU A 87 12.19 5.86 7.83
N ILE A 88 12.72 5.64 6.63
CA ILE A 88 12.02 5.87 5.38
C ILE A 88 11.77 4.52 4.71
N TYR A 89 10.51 4.15 4.57
CA TYR A 89 10.11 2.96 3.84
C TYR A 89 9.70 3.31 2.41
N MET A 90 10.20 2.58 1.45
CA MET A 90 9.86 2.72 0.03
C MET A 90 9.89 1.35 -0.64
N MET A 91 9.22 1.20 -1.78
CA MET A 91 9.22 -0.03 -2.57
C MET A 91 9.57 0.24 -4.04
N TYR A 92 10.20 -0.74 -4.72
CA TYR A 92 10.58 -0.61 -6.13
C TYR A 92 10.00 -1.69 -7.03
N ASP A 93 9.43 -2.73 -6.46
CA ASP A 93 8.66 -3.71 -7.23
C ASP A 93 7.29 -3.16 -7.64
N THR A 94 6.71 -3.79 -8.64
CA THR A 94 5.39 -3.43 -9.17
C THR A 94 4.58 -4.69 -9.45
N GLN A 95 3.27 -4.53 -9.59
CA GLN A 95 2.44 -5.58 -10.20
C GLN A 95 2.83 -5.80 -11.66
N PRO A 96 2.66 -7.02 -12.21
CA PRO A 96 2.77 -7.24 -13.65
C PRO A 96 1.71 -6.45 -14.43
N ALA A 97 1.89 -6.32 -15.72
CA ALA A 97 0.95 -5.67 -16.63
C ALA A 97 0.62 -6.62 -17.79
N ASN A 98 -0.17 -7.64 -17.49
CA ASN A 98 -0.49 -8.73 -18.43
C ASN A 98 -1.56 -8.34 -19.46
N GLU A 99 -2.34 -7.27 -19.18
CA GLU A 99 -3.45 -6.81 -20.04
C GLU A 99 -3.03 -5.64 -20.94
N GLU A 100 -1.95 -5.82 -21.70
CA GLU A 100 -1.39 -4.73 -22.55
C GLU A 100 -2.41 -4.11 -23.51
N LYS A 101 -3.40 -4.89 -23.97
CA LYS A 101 -4.46 -4.42 -24.88
C LYS A 101 -5.43 -3.41 -24.23
N GLU A 102 -5.48 -3.36 -22.91
CA GLU A 102 -6.34 -2.43 -22.15
C GLU A 102 -5.63 -1.12 -21.81
N TRP A 103 -4.34 -1.03 -22.14
CA TRP A 103 -3.55 0.17 -21.88
C TRP A 103 -3.62 1.16 -23.06
N LEU A 104 -3.87 2.43 -22.74
CA LEU A 104 -3.80 3.54 -23.70
C LEU A 104 -2.39 3.76 -24.24
N LYS A 105 -1.38 3.47 -23.40
CA LYS A 105 0.05 3.55 -23.69
C LYS A 105 0.74 2.28 -23.18
N LYS A 106 1.92 1.96 -23.71
CA LYS A 106 2.66 0.79 -23.22
C LYS A 106 2.88 0.86 -21.71
N PRO A 107 2.62 -0.21 -20.95
CA PRO A 107 2.73 -0.23 -19.48
C PRO A 107 4.06 0.28 -18.92
N PHE A 108 5.14 0.03 -19.62
CA PHE A 108 6.50 0.50 -19.28
C PHE A 108 7.04 1.49 -20.32
N GLY A 109 6.16 2.18 -21.02
CA GLY A 109 6.53 3.26 -21.97
C GLY A 109 6.82 4.58 -21.27
N ALA A 110 6.20 4.82 -20.12
CA ALA A 110 6.23 6.08 -19.38
C ALA A 110 5.95 7.30 -20.28
N GLU A 111 4.88 7.19 -21.05
CA GLU A 111 4.50 8.20 -22.03
C GLU A 111 3.61 9.27 -21.40
N ILE A 112 3.83 10.54 -21.80
CA ILE A 112 2.97 11.65 -21.42
C ILE A 112 1.76 11.68 -22.37
N ALA A 113 0.56 11.69 -21.80
CA ALA A 113 -0.69 11.63 -22.53
C ALA A 113 -1.83 12.38 -21.82
N ASP A 114 -2.96 12.51 -22.50
CA ASP A 114 -4.24 12.90 -21.90
C ASP A 114 -5.01 11.63 -21.54
N LEU A 115 -5.76 11.68 -20.45
CA LEU A 115 -6.71 10.61 -20.11
C LEU A 115 -8.07 10.89 -20.75
N PRO A 116 -8.84 9.85 -21.07
CA PRO A 116 -10.22 10.03 -21.54
C PRO A 116 -11.11 10.51 -20.39
N LYS A 117 -12.32 11.03 -20.76
CA LYS A 117 -13.34 11.34 -19.77
C LYS A 117 -13.63 10.14 -18.87
N PRO A 118 -13.84 10.39 -17.56
CA PRO A 118 -14.03 11.69 -16.91
C PRO A 118 -12.73 12.32 -16.38
N LEU A 119 -11.54 11.73 -16.65
CA LEU A 119 -10.24 12.17 -16.12
C LEU A 119 -9.51 13.18 -17.02
N ASP A 120 -10.09 13.61 -18.12
CA ASP A 120 -9.52 14.60 -19.05
C ASP A 120 -9.21 15.96 -18.40
N LYS A 121 -9.85 16.26 -17.26
CA LYS A 121 -9.59 17.44 -16.42
C LYS A 121 -8.22 17.46 -15.70
N LEU A 122 -7.52 16.34 -15.70
CA LEU A 122 -6.21 16.21 -15.01
C LEU A 122 -5.04 16.74 -15.84
N ASP A 123 -5.27 17.34 -17.01
CA ASP A 123 -4.21 17.74 -17.92
C ASP A 123 -3.30 16.56 -18.31
N LYS A 124 -2.01 16.83 -18.53
CA LYS A 124 -1.03 15.81 -18.91
C LYS A 124 -0.70 14.88 -17.74
N VAL A 125 -0.72 13.59 -18.02
CA VAL A 125 -0.30 12.54 -17.10
C VAL A 125 0.82 11.69 -17.70
N ILE A 126 1.64 11.08 -16.86
CA ILE A 126 2.53 9.99 -17.28
C ILE A 126 1.78 8.68 -17.05
N ILE A 127 1.56 7.91 -18.10
CA ILE A 127 0.95 6.58 -18.04
C ILE A 127 2.07 5.55 -17.97
N ALA A 128 2.14 4.83 -16.83
CA ALA A 128 3.06 3.71 -16.68
C ALA A 128 2.69 2.86 -15.47
N ARG A 129 2.99 1.55 -15.50
CA ARG A 129 2.98 0.71 -14.31
C ARG A 129 4.03 1.20 -13.31
N GLY A 130 3.64 1.44 -12.06
CA GLY A 130 4.47 2.04 -11.02
C GLY A 130 4.42 3.58 -10.99
N ALA A 131 3.67 4.22 -11.90
CA ALA A 131 3.57 5.68 -11.93
C ALA A 131 2.92 6.25 -10.65
N TYR A 132 1.93 5.56 -10.12
CA TYR A 132 1.27 5.93 -8.86
C TYR A 132 1.77 5.08 -7.69
N ASN A 133 1.89 3.77 -7.87
CA ASN A 133 2.25 2.80 -6.83
C ASN A 133 3.50 1.99 -7.22
N SER A 134 4.70 2.37 -6.82
CA SER A 134 5.12 3.51 -6.00
C SER A 134 6.46 4.08 -6.46
N LYS A 135 6.81 3.94 -7.75
CA LYS A 135 8.12 4.40 -8.28
C LYS A 135 8.26 5.92 -8.27
N THR A 136 7.18 6.66 -8.62
CA THR A 136 7.23 8.12 -8.61
C THR A 136 7.51 8.67 -7.21
N PRO A 137 6.77 8.33 -6.15
CA PRO A 137 7.08 8.86 -4.82
C PRO A 137 8.47 8.43 -4.33
N LEU A 138 8.92 7.21 -4.63
CA LEU A 138 10.26 6.75 -4.28
C LEU A 138 11.33 7.67 -4.89
N ILE A 139 11.32 7.85 -6.21
CA ILE A 139 12.39 8.64 -6.87
C ILE A 139 12.25 10.14 -6.57
N CYS A 140 11.05 10.66 -6.35
CA CYS A 140 10.84 12.03 -5.87
C CYS A 140 11.49 12.25 -4.52
N PHE A 141 11.29 11.33 -3.57
CA PHE A 141 11.90 11.42 -2.24
C PHE A 141 13.43 11.35 -2.32
N LEU A 142 13.97 10.36 -3.02
CA LEU A 142 15.42 10.21 -3.19
C LEU A 142 16.06 11.42 -3.87
N ASN A 143 15.36 12.04 -4.83
CA ASN A 143 15.84 13.26 -5.47
C ASN A 143 15.93 14.44 -4.49
N VAL A 144 14.93 14.62 -3.63
CA VAL A 144 14.95 15.64 -2.58
C VAL A 144 16.11 15.41 -1.62
N VAL A 145 16.32 14.17 -1.16
CA VAL A 145 17.45 13.83 -0.27
C VAL A 145 18.78 14.11 -0.96
N LYS A 146 18.91 13.78 -2.25
CA LYS A 146 20.10 14.10 -3.05
C LYS A 146 20.38 15.62 -3.06
N LEU A 147 19.38 16.44 -3.40
CA LEU A 147 19.52 17.90 -3.44
C LEU A 147 19.90 18.46 -2.06
N LEU A 148 19.26 17.98 -0.98
CA LEU A 148 19.60 18.39 0.39
C LEU A 148 21.03 18.01 0.77
N LYS A 149 21.53 16.87 0.32
CA LYS A 149 22.92 16.47 0.60
C LYS A 149 23.94 17.24 -0.22
N GLU A 150 23.62 17.56 -1.48
CA GLU A 150 24.46 18.42 -2.34
C GLU A 150 24.60 19.85 -1.76
N GLU A 151 23.56 20.36 -1.07
CA GLU A 151 23.54 21.65 -0.40
C GLU A 151 23.96 21.57 1.08
N GLU A 152 24.35 20.40 1.59
CA GLU A 152 24.71 20.13 2.99
C GLU A 152 23.62 20.55 4.01
N LYS A 153 22.34 20.37 3.64
CA LYS A 153 21.16 20.83 4.40
C LYS A 153 20.18 19.73 4.76
N LEU A 154 20.61 18.47 4.80
CA LEU A 154 19.73 17.38 5.25
C LEU A 154 19.47 17.53 6.76
N PRO A 155 18.23 17.88 7.18
CA PRO A 155 17.99 18.32 8.56
C PRO A 155 18.03 17.20 9.58
N ILE A 156 17.74 15.95 9.17
CA ILE A 156 17.74 14.78 10.05
C ILE A 156 18.35 13.58 9.32
N SER A 157 19.04 12.72 10.05
CA SER A 157 19.58 11.48 9.50
C SER A 157 18.46 10.53 9.09
N LEU A 158 18.73 9.74 8.05
CA LEU A 158 17.74 8.80 7.51
C LEU A 158 18.26 7.36 7.55
N MET A 159 17.36 6.43 7.86
CA MET A 159 17.52 5.00 7.57
C MET A 159 16.57 4.66 6.43
N LEU A 160 17.10 4.31 5.28
CA LEU A 160 16.30 3.95 4.10
C LEU A 160 16.08 2.44 4.09
N ILE A 161 14.82 2.02 3.95
CA ILE A 161 14.40 0.67 3.58
C ILE A 161 13.75 0.77 2.20
N ILE A 162 14.33 0.10 1.19
CA ILE A 162 13.79 0.07 -0.16
C ILE A 162 13.49 -1.38 -0.50
N ASP A 163 12.21 -1.72 -0.41
CA ASP A 163 11.67 -3.06 -0.53
C ASP A 163 11.46 -3.46 -1.99
N GLY A 164 11.83 -4.67 -2.35
CA GLY A 164 11.61 -5.25 -3.67
C GLY A 164 10.53 -6.34 -3.67
N GLU A 165 9.84 -6.55 -2.54
CA GLU A 165 8.87 -7.62 -2.34
C GLU A 165 7.54 -7.12 -1.77
N GLU A 166 7.24 -5.80 -1.85
CA GLU A 166 6.00 -5.28 -1.25
C GLU A 166 4.76 -5.89 -1.89
N GLU A 167 4.77 -6.03 -3.20
CA GLU A 167 3.66 -6.57 -3.99
C GLU A 167 3.40 -8.08 -3.76
N ILE A 168 4.31 -8.76 -3.05
CA ILE A 168 4.17 -10.16 -2.62
C ILE A 168 4.13 -10.31 -1.10
N GLY A 169 3.97 -9.20 -0.35
CA GLY A 169 3.77 -9.18 1.11
C GLY A 169 5.03 -8.97 1.93
N SER A 170 6.13 -8.49 1.37
CA SER A 170 7.38 -8.10 2.05
C SER A 170 8.01 -9.19 2.94
N PRO A 171 8.11 -10.46 2.53
CA PRO A 171 8.60 -11.54 3.41
C PRO A 171 10.01 -11.27 3.94
N THR A 172 10.91 -10.76 3.10
CA THR A 172 12.28 -10.43 3.51
C THR A 172 12.34 -9.26 4.49
N LEU A 173 11.52 -8.22 4.30
CA LEU A 173 11.40 -7.13 5.27
C LEU A 173 10.95 -7.67 6.63
N LEU A 174 9.86 -8.46 6.66
CA LEU A 174 9.31 -9.00 7.90
C LEU A 174 10.33 -9.84 8.67
N ASN A 175 11.11 -10.65 7.97
CA ASN A 175 12.18 -11.43 8.55
C ASN A 175 13.33 -10.54 9.04
N THR A 176 13.71 -9.52 8.28
CA THR A 176 14.77 -8.56 8.64
C THR A 176 14.41 -7.78 9.91
N LEU A 177 13.17 -7.32 10.05
CA LEU A 177 12.70 -6.62 11.25
C LEU A 177 12.80 -7.50 12.50
N LYS A 178 12.55 -8.80 12.40
CA LYS A 178 12.66 -9.75 13.51
C LYS A 178 14.13 -10.03 13.90
N ILE A 179 14.97 -10.35 12.90
CA ILE A 179 16.33 -10.86 13.15
C ILE A 179 17.32 -9.71 13.36
N LYS A 180 17.15 -8.59 12.65
CA LYS A 180 18.09 -7.46 12.64
C LYS A 180 17.54 -6.22 13.33
N LYS A 181 16.64 -6.38 14.30
CA LYS A 181 15.99 -5.28 15.03
C LYS A 181 16.98 -4.20 15.49
N ASN A 182 18.15 -4.60 15.97
CA ASN A 182 19.18 -3.68 16.48
C ASN A 182 19.69 -2.67 15.44
N MET A 183 19.55 -2.93 14.14
CA MET A 183 19.93 -1.97 13.10
C MET A 183 19.04 -0.72 13.11
N PHE A 184 17.87 -0.80 13.72
CA PHE A 184 16.86 0.27 13.75
C PHE A 184 16.76 0.99 15.09
N ASN A 185 17.66 0.68 16.07
CA ASN A 185 17.59 1.24 17.43
C ASN A 185 17.71 2.78 17.48
N SER A 186 18.34 3.41 16.49
CA SER A 186 18.44 4.86 16.38
C SER A 186 17.30 5.50 15.57
N CYS A 187 16.33 4.70 15.11
CA CYS A 187 15.16 5.20 14.43
C CYS A 187 14.09 5.63 15.45
N ILE A 188 13.44 6.75 15.18
CA ILE A 188 12.48 7.39 16.10
C ILE A 188 11.04 7.29 15.61
N ASP A 189 10.83 7.39 14.31
CA ASP A 189 9.53 7.28 13.63
C ASP A 189 9.75 6.76 12.21
N THR A 190 8.64 6.46 11.48
CA THR A 190 8.70 5.96 10.11
C THR A 190 7.84 6.81 9.18
N TYR A 191 8.39 7.20 8.04
CA TYR A 191 7.69 7.87 6.96
C TYR A 191 7.71 7.04 5.68
N TYR A 192 6.54 6.91 5.04
CA TYR A 192 6.40 6.31 3.71
C TYR A 192 5.99 7.39 2.70
N PRO A 193 6.93 7.89 1.87
CA PRO A 193 6.63 8.83 0.80
C PRO A 193 5.65 8.20 -0.21
N SER A 194 4.54 8.88 -0.47
CA SER A 194 3.51 8.39 -1.38
C SER A 194 2.82 9.58 -2.08
N ILE A 195 1.84 9.28 -2.93
CA ILE A 195 0.98 10.25 -3.61
C ILE A 195 -0.40 10.18 -2.96
N LYS A 196 -0.85 11.24 -2.28
CA LYS A 196 -2.02 11.23 -1.40
C LYS A 196 -2.99 12.40 -1.62
N GLN A 197 -3.03 13.00 -2.81
CA GLN A 197 -4.12 13.89 -3.18
C GLN A 197 -5.23 13.10 -3.89
N ASP A 198 -6.47 13.53 -3.66
CA ASP A 198 -7.60 13.04 -4.46
C ASP A 198 -7.59 13.68 -5.87
N LEU A 199 -8.58 13.32 -6.70
CA LEU A 199 -8.68 13.84 -8.07
C LEU A 199 -9.05 15.34 -8.13
N ASN A 200 -9.46 15.95 -7.03
CA ASN A 200 -9.74 17.38 -6.89
C ASN A 200 -8.55 18.14 -6.28
N GLY A 201 -7.45 17.44 -5.97
CA GLY A 201 -6.24 18.03 -5.39
C GLY A 201 -6.26 18.17 -3.86
N ILE A 202 -7.29 17.67 -3.18
CA ILE A 202 -7.37 17.66 -1.72
C ILE A 202 -6.39 16.62 -1.19
N SER A 203 -5.53 17.00 -0.24
CA SER A 203 -4.62 16.06 0.41
C SER A 203 -5.36 15.19 1.40
N VAL A 204 -5.09 13.87 1.39
CA VAL A 204 -5.73 12.89 2.26
C VAL A 204 -4.69 12.24 3.15
N LEU A 205 -4.80 12.46 4.46
CA LEU A 205 -3.91 11.89 5.47
C LEU A 205 -4.68 10.89 6.33
N LYS A 206 -4.20 9.66 6.39
CA LYS A 206 -4.86 8.56 7.10
C LYS A 206 -4.08 8.22 8.37
N LEU A 207 -4.77 8.23 9.51
CA LEU A 207 -4.18 8.00 10.83
C LEU A 207 -3.94 6.53 11.16
N GLY A 208 -4.23 5.63 10.24
CA GLY A 208 -3.99 4.20 10.41
C GLY A 208 -4.36 3.38 9.20
N TYR A 209 -4.17 2.07 9.30
CA TYR A 209 -4.45 1.09 8.25
C TYR A 209 -5.18 -0.11 8.85
N LYS A 210 -6.17 -0.65 8.12
CA LYS A 210 -6.79 -1.94 8.51
C LYS A 210 -5.75 -3.05 8.60
N GLY A 211 -5.99 -4.00 9.50
CA GLY A 211 -5.33 -5.29 9.43
C GLY A 211 -5.79 -6.09 8.22
N ILE A 212 -5.01 -7.08 7.82
CA ILE A 212 -5.33 -8.02 6.76
C ILE A 212 -4.97 -9.44 7.18
N LEU A 213 -5.82 -10.38 6.79
CA LEU A 213 -5.50 -11.80 6.74
C LEU A 213 -5.81 -12.30 5.34
N SER A 214 -4.82 -12.81 4.62
CA SER A 214 -5.03 -13.54 3.38
C SER A 214 -4.73 -15.03 3.61
N LEU A 215 -5.61 -15.88 3.13
CA LEU A 215 -5.50 -17.33 3.30
C LEU A 215 -6.01 -18.07 2.07
N THR A 216 -5.55 -19.32 1.93
CA THR A 216 -6.00 -20.27 0.92
C THR A 216 -6.66 -21.45 1.59
N ILE A 217 -7.84 -21.84 1.13
CA ILE A 217 -8.50 -23.11 1.51
C ILE A 217 -8.51 -24.03 0.30
N LYS A 218 -7.97 -25.23 0.48
CA LYS A 218 -8.01 -26.31 -0.50
C LYS A 218 -8.86 -27.45 0.02
N VAL A 219 -9.71 -27.96 -0.84
CA VAL A 219 -10.57 -29.10 -0.55
C VAL A 219 -10.33 -30.18 -1.60
N THR A 220 -10.06 -31.39 -1.18
CA THR A 220 -9.77 -32.52 -2.07
C THR A 220 -10.57 -33.77 -1.70
N THR A 221 -10.86 -34.61 -2.69
CA THR A 221 -11.41 -35.94 -2.48
C THR A 221 -10.45 -36.97 -3.04
N SER A 222 -10.54 -38.20 -2.55
CA SER A 222 -9.77 -39.35 -3.08
C SER A 222 -10.29 -39.86 -4.45
N ASN A 223 -11.44 -39.36 -4.89
CA ASN A 223 -12.04 -39.81 -6.15
C ASN A 223 -11.29 -39.20 -7.35
N LYS A 224 -11.17 -39.96 -8.42
CA LYS A 224 -10.90 -39.41 -9.75
C LYS A 224 -12.15 -38.65 -10.20
N GLU A 225 -12.07 -37.76 -11.17
CA GLU A 225 -13.23 -37.02 -11.68
C GLU A 225 -14.28 -37.90 -12.37
N PRO A 226 -15.19 -38.58 -11.64
CA PRO A 226 -16.18 -39.47 -12.23
C PRO A 226 -17.30 -38.67 -12.92
N HIS A 227 -18.05 -39.33 -13.75
CA HIS A 227 -19.20 -38.76 -14.43
C HIS A 227 -20.20 -38.16 -13.41
N SER A 228 -20.80 -37.03 -13.73
CA SER A 228 -21.72 -36.28 -12.83
C SER A 228 -22.95 -37.08 -12.38
N ALA A 229 -23.32 -38.16 -13.08
CA ALA A 229 -24.36 -39.07 -12.63
C ALA A 229 -24.09 -39.71 -11.25
N PHE A 230 -22.84 -39.76 -10.82
CA PHE A 230 -22.43 -40.26 -9.50
C PHE A 230 -22.46 -39.22 -8.39
N SER A 231 -22.85 -37.97 -8.68
CA SER A 231 -22.80 -36.86 -7.68
C SER A 231 -23.63 -37.10 -6.42
N GLY A 232 -24.69 -37.94 -6.50
CA GLY A 232 -25.48 -38.34 -5.34
C GLY A 232 -24.83 -39.40 -4.44
N MET A 233 -23.71 -40.01 -4.87
CA MET A 233 -23.03 -41.09 -4.16
C MET A 233 -21.70 -40.69 -3.54
N ILE A 234 -21.10 -39.58 -3.98
CA ILE A 234 -19.72 -39.20 -3.65
C ILE A 234 -19.65 -37.75 -3.16
N PRO A 235 -18.65 -37.42 -2.33
CA PRO A 235 -18.45 -36.05 -1.91
C PRO A 235 -18.09 -35.14 -3.10
N ASN A 236 -18.55 -33.88 -3.02
CA ASN A 236 -18.23 -32.86 -3.99
C ASN A 236 -17.43 -31.73 -3.28
N PRO A 237 -16.14 -31.55 -3.58
CA PRO A 237 -15.29 -30.61 -2.89
C PRO A 237 -15.73 -29.14 -3.08
N VAL A 238 -16.45 -28.82 -4.17
CA VAL A 238 -17.00 -27.48 -4.39
C VAL A 238 -18.14 -27.20 -3.41
N GLN A 239 -19.07 -28.16 -3.25
CA GLN A 239 -20.19 -28.02 -2.31
C GLN A 239 -19.67 -27.93 -0.86
N ASP A 240 -18.70 -28.79 -0.52
CA ASP A 240 -18.08 -28.75 0.82
C ASP A 240 -17.36 -27.44 1.08
N LEU A 241 -16.64 -26.88 0.08
CA LEU A 241 -16.01 -25.57 0.18
C LEU A 241 -17.05 -24.45 0.39
N ILE A 242 -18.11 -24.43 -0.42
CA ILE A 242 -19.20 -23.44 -0.29
C ILE A 242 -19.85 -23.54 1.10
N PHE A 243 -20.10 -24.74 1.60
CA PHE A 243 -20.65 -24.94 2.94
C PHE A 243 -19.76 -24.36 4.04
N VAL A 244 -18.44 -24.61 3.96
CA VAL A 244 -17.46 -24.07 4.90
C VAL A 244 -17.40 -22.56 4.81
N LEU A 245 -17.29 -21.97 3.60
CA LEU A 245 -17.27 -20.52 3.41
C LEU A 245 -18.52 -19.84 4.00
N ASN A 246 -19.69 -20.40 3.73
CA ASN A 246 -20.95 -19.86 4.27
C ASN A 246 -21.06 -19.95 5.79
N SER A 247 -20.36 -20.90 6.42
CA SER A 247 -20.29 -21.03 7.87
C SER A 247 -19.33 -20.02 8.52
N ILE A 248 -18.41 -19.42 7.76
CA ILE A 248 -17.48 -18.37 8.19
C ILE A 248 -18.11 -16.99 7.96
N TYR A 249 -18.70 -16.80 6.78
CA TYR A 249 -19.26 -15.52 6.36
C TYR A 249 -20.53 -15.76 5.53
N SER A 250 -21.66 -15.22 6.00
CA SER A 250 -22.95 -15.26 5.30
C SER A 250 -23.77 -14.04 5.64
N GLU A 251 -24.69 -13.65 4.75
CA GLU A 251 -25.59 -12.50 4.95
C GLU A 251 -24.83 -11.19 5.21
N ASN A 252 -23.64 -11.03 4.58
CA ASN A 252 -22.74 -9.90 4.78
C ASN A 252 -22.19 -9.74 6.22
N GLU A 253 -22.13 -10.83 7.00
CA GLU A 253 -21.65 -10.86 8.37
C GLU A 253 -20.72 -12.06 8.64
N PHE A 254 -19.69 -11.85 9.46
CA PHE A 254 -18.88 -12.92 10.00
C PHE A 254 -19.64 -13.74 11.04
N LYS A 255 -19.51 -15.05 10.97
CA LYS A 255 -20.08 -16.01 11.93
C LYS A 255 -19.03 -16.56 12.90
N ILE A 256 -17.82 -15.97 12.91
CA ILE A 256 -16.70 -16.33 13.77
C ILE A 256 -16.25 -15.16 14.63
N GLN A 257 -15.80 -15.45 15.85
CA GLN A 257 -15.16 -14.44 16.71
C GLN A 257 -13.73 -14.17 16.20
N PRO A 258 -13.18 -12.95 16.39
CA PRO A 258 -13.85 -11.78 16.99
C PRO A 258 -14.63 -10.91 15.98
N LEU A 259 -14.62 -11.28 14.68
CA LEU A 259 -15.15 -10.43 13.61
C LEU A 259 -16.68 -10.41 13.51
N SER A 260 -17.36 -11.35 14.21
CA SER A 260 -18.84 -11.31 14.36
C SER A 260 -19.32 -10.19 15.29
N VAL A 261 -18.43 -9.60 16.08
CA VAL A 261 -18.76 -8.42 16.90
C VAL A 261 -18.49 -7.17 16.07
N PRO A 262 -19.50 -6.29 15.87
CA PRO A 262 -19.28 -5.04 15.15
C PRO A 262 -18.19 -4.18 15.78
N TYR A 263 -17.36 -3.56 14.95
CA TYR A 263 -16.38 -2.59 15.44
C TYR A 263 -17.08 -1.39 16.06
N LYS A 264 -16.68 -1.01 17.27
CA LYS A 264 -17.16 0.18 17.96
C LYS A 264 -16.18 1.32 17.75
N MET A 265 -16.59 2.33 16.99
CA MET A 265 -15.79 3.55 16.80
C MET A 265 -15.60 4.27 18.14
N THR A 266 -14.41 4.80 18.34
CA THR A 266 -14.09 5.70 19.46
C THR A 266 -14.79 7.05 19.27
N GLU A 267 -14.91 7.85 20.34
CA GLU A 267 -15.43 9.23 20.24
C GLU A 267 -14.64 10.07 19.24
N LYS A 268 -13.32 9.90 19.23
CA LYS A 268 -12.43 10.59 18.29
C LYS A 268 -12.70 10.19 16.83
N GLU A 269 -12.84 8.90 16.55
CA GLU A 269 -13.18 8.42 15.21
C GLU A 269 -14.54 8.92 14.74
N ASN A 270 -15.53 8.95 15.64
CA ASN A 270 -16.87 9.52 15.36
C ASN A 270 -16.77 10.99 14.97
N LYS A 271 -16.02 11.80 15.73
CA LYS A 271 -15.82 13.22 15.43
C LYS A 271 -15.14 13.43 14.07
N ILE A 272 -14.08 12.68 13.79
CA ILE A 272 -13.40 12.75 12.49
C ILE A 272 -14.36 12.39 11.34
N ILE A 273 -15.21 11.36 11.52
CA ILE A 273 -16.20 11.01 10.51
C ILE A 273 -17.22 12.12 10.29
N GLU A 274 -17.70 12.77 11.36
CA GLU A 274 -18.62 13.90 11.25
C GLU A 274 -18.00 15.06 10.45
N ASP A 275 -16.76 15.44 10.76
CA ASP A 275 -16.02 16.47 10.05
C ASP A 275 -15.82 16.11 8.56
N LEU A 276 -15.55 14.83 8.26
CA LEU A 276 -15.35 14.34 6.90
C LEU A 276 -16.65 14.32 6.07
N MET A 277 -17.80 14.12 6.68
CA MET A 277 -19.10 14.10 5.96
C MET A 277 -19.40 15.42 5.26
N GLU A 278 -18.80 16.52 5.70
CA GLU A 278 -18.95 17.84 5.08
C GLU A 278 -18.07 18.04 3.84
N SER A 279 -16.98 17.25 3.70
CA SER A 279 -15.95 17.48 2.72
C SER A 279 -15.61 16.29 1.81
N VAL A 280 -15.99 15.07 2.17
CA VAL A 280 -15.72 13.87 1.37
C VAL A 280 -16.76 13.71 0.26
N ASP A 281 -16.29 13.54 -0.96
CA ASP A 281 -17.10 13.22 -2.12
C ASP A 281 -17.02 11.72 -2.47
N LEU A 282 -18.12 10.98 -2.25
CA LEU A 282 -18.20 9.57 -2.62
C LEU A 282 -18.06 9.37 -4.13
N GLY A 283 -18.49 10.34 -4.95
CA GLY A 283 -18.35 10.30 -6.40
C GLY A 283 -16.89 10.19 -6.80
N VAL A 284 -16.04 11.03 -6.20
CA VAL A 284 -14.58 11.01 -6.41
C VAL A 284 -13.96 9.67 -6.00
N ILE A 285 -14.39 9.11 -4.85
CA ILE A 285 -13.91 7.79 -4.41
C ILE A 285 -14.31 6.70 -5.39
N LYS A 286 -15.57 6.68 -5.82
CA LYS A 286 -16.12 5.71 -6.78
C LYS A 286 -15.41 5.81 -8.14
N GLU A 287 -15.22 7.02 -8.65
CA GLU A 287 -14.55 7.28 -9.92
C GLU A 287 -13.10 6.79 -9.89
N LYS A 288 -12.34 7.15 -8.85
CA LYS A 288 -10.95 6.72 -8.68
C LYS A 288 -10.79 5.20 -8.57
N ALA A 289 -11.77 4.51 -8.01
CA ALA A 289 -11.78 3.06 -7.82
C ALA A 289 -12.51 2.29 -8.91
N GLY A 290 -13.12 2.97 -9.89
CA GLY A 290 -13.93 2.33 -10.94
C GLY A 290 -15.22 1.69 -10.42
N ILE A 291 -15.77 2.15 -9.28
CA ILE A 291 -16.96 1.59 -8.64
C ILE A 291 -18.22 2.16 -9.32
N ARG A 292 -19.05 1.28 -9.87
CA ARG A 292 -20.33 1.66 -10.49
C ARG A 292 -21.50 1.52 -9.55
N GLN A 293 -21.50 0.52 -8.65
CA GLN A 293 -22.60 0.18 -7.75
C GLN A 293 -22.10 -0.07 -6.33
N THR A 294 -22.86 0.32 -5.33
CA THR A 294 -22.60 0.13 -3.89
C THR A 294 -23.62 -0.79 -3.27
N LEU A 295 -23.30 -1.40 -2.12
CA LEU A 295 -24.20 -2.30 -1.39
C LEU A 295 -25.35 -1.56 -0.69
N LYS A 296 -25.20 -0.27 -0.44
CA LYS A 296 -26.16 0.60 0.22
C LYS A 296 -26.28 1.92 -0.55
N ASP A 297 -27.31 2.69 -0.30
CA ASP A 297 -27.54 4.00 -0.91
C ASP A 297 -27.13 5.16 0.02
N ASP A 298 -27.20 4.95 1.35
CA ASP A 298 -26.80 5.98 2.33
C ASP A 298 -25.29 6.19 2.35
N PHE A 299 -24.85 7.40 2.02
CA PHE A 299 -23.43 7.75 1.91
C PHE A 299 -22.67 7.55 3.22
N LYS A 300 -23.20 8.03 4.34
CA LYS A 300 -22.55 7.94 5.65
C LYS A 300 -22.36 6.48 6.06
N LEU A 301 -23.38 5.65 5.85
CA LEU A 301 -23.31 4.21 6.14
C LEU A 301 -22.31 3.49 5.21
N ILE A 302 -22.29 3.83 3.91
CA ILE A 302 -21.29 3.28 2.97
C ILE A 302 -19.88 3.63 3.43
N PHE A 303 -19.66 4.89 3.81
CA PHE A 303 -18.33 5.38 4.18
C PHE A 303 -17.85 4.77 5.50
N ILE A 304 -18.73 4.63 6.50
CA ILE A 304 -18.44 3.95 7.77
C ILE A 304 -18.12 2.46 7.51
N ASP A 305 -18.94 1.78 6.72
CA ASP A 305 -18.69 0.37 6.37
C ASP A 305 -17.36 0.20 5.64
N TYR A 306 -17.05 1.07 4.68
CA TYR A 306 -15.78 1.07 3.96
C TYR A 306 -14.58 1.17 4.90
N LEU A 307 -14.65 2.05 5.89
CA LEU A 307 -13.53 2.27 6.81
C LEU A 307 -13.47 1.22 7.94
N PHE A 308 -14.60 0.80 8.49
CA PHE A 308 -14.59 0.05 9.75
C PHE A 308 -15.14 -1.37 9.67
N LYS A 309 -16.06 -1.65 8.75
CA LYS A 309 -16.62 -3.01 8.64
C LYS A 309 -15.54 -3.99 8.17
N PRO A 310 -15.45 -5.18 8.79
CA PRO A 310 -14.57 -6.21 8.29
C PRO A 310 -15.08 -6.73 6.92
N THR A 311 -14.15 -6.98 6.00
CA THR A 311 -14.46 -7.47 4.66
C THR A 311 -14.12 -8.95 4.52
N PHE A 312 -14.90 -9.68 3.75
CA PHE A 312 -14.64 -11.05 3.35
C PHE A 312 -14.65 -11.09 1.82
N ASN A 313 -13.48 -11.08 1.21
CA ASN A 313 -13.34 -11.08 -0.24
C ASN A 313 -12.80 -12.44 -0.72
N ILE A 314 -13.54 -13.12 -1.57
CA ILE A 314 -13.06 -14.33 -2.27
C ILE A 314 -12.39 -13.83 -3.55
N SER A 315 -11.06 -13.72 -3.54
CA SER A 315 -10.29 -13.19 -4.67
C SER A 315 -10.10 -14.20 -5.80
N THR A 316 -10.07 -15.49 -5.48
CA THR A 316 -10.06 -16.57 -6.48
C THR A 316 -10.86 -17.77 -6.02
N LEU A 317 -11.53 -18.42 -6.98
CA LEU A 317 -12.22 -19.70 -6.78
C LEU A 317 -11.93 -20.60 -7.99
N LYS A 318 -11.30 -21.74 -7.77
CA LYS A 318 -10.90 -22.67 -8.82
C LYS A 318 -11.44 -24.08 -8.53
N SER A 319 -12.11 -24.66 -9.49
CA SER A 319 -12.54 -26.06 -9.46
C SER A 319 -13.03 -26.54 -10.81
N GLY A 320 -13.06 -27.86 -11.01
CA GLY A 320 -13.62 -28.50 -12.19
C GLY A 320 -12.86 -28.21 -13.48
N TYR A 321 -13.56 -28.32 -14.59
CA TYR A 321 -13.04 -28.12 -15.93
C TYR A 321 -13.16 -26.64 -16.33
N LEU A 322 -12.04 -26.00 -16.62
CA LEU A 322 -11.95 -24.56 -16.91
C LEU A 322 -11.64 -24.24 -18.38
N ASP A 323 -11.38 -25.28 -19.20
CA ASP A 323 -11.14 -25.09 -20.63
C ASP A 323 -12.46 -24.95 -21.41
N GLY A 324 -12.36 -24.72 -22.72
CA GLY A 324 -13.55 -24.56 -23.58
C GLY A 324 -14.40 -25.85 -23.67
N GLY A 325 -15.71 -25.70 -23.67
CA GLY A 325 -16.68 -26.78 -23.73
C GLY A 325 -17.29 -27.16 -22.38
N VAL A 326 -18.00 -28.30 -22.33
CA VAL A 326 -18.68 -28.84 -21.12
C VAL A 326 -18.14 -30.22 -20.80
N LYS A 327 -17.71 -30.42 -19.53
CA LYS A 327 -17.29 -31.71 -19.02
C LYS A 327 -18.17 -32.11 -17.84
N ASN A 328 -19.06 -33.07 -18.02
CA ASN A 328 -20.01 -33.53 -17.01
C ASN A 328 -19.35 -34.49 -15.99
N VAL A 329 -18.54 -33.90 -15.08
CA VAL A 329 -17.81 -34.64 -14.04
C VAL A 329 -18.03 -34.02 -12.67
N VAL A 330 -17.84 -34.84 -11.62
CA VAL A 330 -17.68 -34.31 -10.26
C VAL A 330 -16.21 -33.99 -10.08
N ALA A 331 -15.91 -32.75 -9.77
CA ALA A 331 -14.53 -32.29 -9.51
C ALA A 331 -13.90 -33.08 -8.34
N ASN A 332 -12.60 -33.26 -8.35
CA ASN A 332 -11.88 -33.94 -7.26
C ASN A 332 -11.17 -32.94 -6.33
N LYS A 333 -11.14 -31.66 -6.68
CA LYS A 333 -10.54 -30.59 -5.90
C LYS A 333 -11.26 -29.25 -6.08
N ALA A 334 -11.22 -28.41 -5.05
CA ALA A 334 -11.62 -27.01 -5.09
C ALA A 334 -10.61 -26.19 -4.28
N GLU A 335 -10.35 -24.97 -4.70
CA GLU A 335 -9.42 -24.07 -4.04
C GLU A 335 -9.98 -22.64 -4.07
N CYS A 336 -9.88 -21.90 -2.97
CA CYS A 336 -10.18 -20.49 -2.94
C CYS A 336 -9.11 -19.69 -2.18
N ASN A 337 -8.88 -18.46 -2.62
CA ASN A 337 -8.13 -17.46 -1.88
C ASN A 337 -9.09 -16.42 -1.30
N ILE A 338 -8.86 -16.07 -0.04
CA ILE A 338 -9.72 -15.15 0.72
C ILE A 338 -8.85 -14.04 1.30
N ASP A 339 -9.35 -12.80 1.20
CA ASP A 339 -8.78 -11.63 1.85
C ASP A 339 -9.78 -11.07 2.86
N ILE A 340 -9.36 -10.97 4.11
CA ILE A 340 -10.13 -10.41 5.22
C ILE A 340 -9.43 -9.15 5.68
N ARG A 341 -10.09 -7.99 5.57
CA ARG A 341 -9.58 -6.72 6.10
C ARG A 341 -10.42 -6.31 7.30
N PHE A 342 -9.79 -5.87 8.37
CA PHE A 342 -10.48 -5.59 9.65
C PHE A 342 -9.93 -4.36 10.35
N ALA A 343 -10.82 -3.60 10.98
CA ALA A 343 -10.47 -2.44 11.82
C ALA A 343 -10.31 -2.81 13.31
N HIS A 344 -10.65 -4.04 13.68
CA HIS A 344 -10.59 -4.54 15.05
C HIS A 344 -9.15 -4.59 15.57
N TYR A 345 -8.97 -4.30 16.87
CA TYR A 345 -7.67 -4.45 17.58
C TYR A 345 -7.45 -5.91 17.98
N VAL A 346 -7.26 -6.74 16.99
CA VAL A 346 -7.05 -8.19 17.15
C VAL A 346 -5.91 -8.66 16.25
N SER A 347 -5.24 -9.74 16.63
CA SER A 347 -4.18 -10.29 15.78
C SER A 347 -4.75 -11.05 14.59
N ALA A 348 -4.07 -10.96 13.46
CA ALA A 348 -4.39 -11.78 12.29
C ALA A 348 -4.26 -13.28 12.58
N ASN A 349 -3.36 -13.66 13.52
CA ASN A 349 -3.23 -15.04 13.99
C ASN A 349 -4.51 -15.54 14.66
N LEU A 350 -5.09 -14.75 15.57
CA LEU A 350 -6.33 -15.14 16.24
C LEU A 350 -7.47 -15.40 15.25
N ILE A 351 -7.62 -14.52 14.25
CA ILE A 351 -8.65 -14.69 13.21
C ILE A 351 -8.37 -15.97 12.40
N PHE A 352 -7.10 -16.21 12.04
CA PHE A 352 -6.71 -17.42 11.30
C PHE A 352 -6.99 -18.70 12.10
N ASP A 353 -6.65 -18.70 13.40
CA ASP A 353 -6.86 -19.87 14.27
C ASP A 353 -8.36 -20.18 14.46
N GLU A 354 -9.20 -19.16 14.58
CA GLU A 354 -10.66 -19.32 14.66
C GLU A 354 -11.24 -19.87 13.35
N ILE A 355 -10.78 -19.39 12.19
CA ILE A 355 -11.16 -19.95 10.88
C ILE A 355 -10.73 -21.41 10.79
N LYS A 356 -9.48 -21.71 11.11
CA LYS A 356 -8.92 -23.05 11.07
C LYS A 356 -9.68 -24.02 11.98
N LYS A 357 -10.00 -23.57 13.20
CA LYS A 357 -10.83 -24.35 14.14
C LYS A 357 -12.21 -24.62 13.54
N LYS A 358 -12.89 -23.60 13.02
CA LYS A 358 -14.21 -23.74 12.41
C LYS A 358 -14.21 -24.75 11.25
N VAL A 359 -13.21 -24.66 10.36
CA VAL A 359 -13.07 -25.58 9.24
C VAL A 359 -12.79 -27.01 9.71
N ASN A 360 -11.89 -27.18 10.69
CA ASN A 360 -11.58 -28.50 11.26
C ASN A 360 -12.82 -29.15 11.92
N ASP A 361 -13.62 -28.37 12.65
CA ASP A 361 -14.82 -28.88 13.30
C ASP A 361 -15.87 -29.34 12.28
N LEU A 362 -16.07 -28.59 11.21
CA LEU A 362 -17.00 -28.94 10.13
C LEU A 362 -16.50 -30.13 9.29
N SER A 363 -15.20 -30.17 9.00
CA SER A 363 -14.60 -31.23 8.18
C SER A 363 -14.73 -32.61 8.77
N ARG A 364 -14.90 -32.76 10.10
CA ARG A 364 -15.13 -34.07 10.77
C ARG A 364 -16.38 -34.79 10.25
N ASN A 365 -17.35 -34.02 9.77
CA ASN A 365 -18.62 -34.56 9.24
C ASN A 365 -18.63 -34.64 7.72
N LEU A 366 -17.58 -34.22 7.06
CA LEU A 366 -17.43 -34.25 5.62
C LEU A 366 -16.47 -35.36 5.19
N LYS A 367 -16.59 -35.82 3.93
CA LYS A 367 -15.72 -36.86 3.36
C LYS A 367 -14.57 -36.29 2.53
N SER A 368 -14.51 -34.95 2.35
CA SER A 368 -13.42 -34.23 1.73
C SER A 368 -12.30 -33.90 2.75
N SER A 369 -11.07 -33.81 2.28
CA SER A 369 -9.94 -33.35 3.05
C SER A 369 -9.74 -31.85 2.86
N PHE A 370 -9.43 -31.15 3.94
CA PHE A 370 -9.23 -29.69 3.95
C PHE A 370 -7.80 -29.33 4.33
N GLU A 371 -7.20 -28.43 3.56
CA GLU A 371 -5.93 -27.80 3.87
C GLU A 371 -6.15 -26.28 3.92
N ILE A 372 -5.57 -25.63 4.93
CA ILE A 372 -5.67 -24.19 5.10
C ILE A 372 -4.26 -23.61 5.25
N HIS A 373 -3.93 -22.67 4.39
CA HIS A 373 -2.64 -21.98 4.40
C HIS A 373 -2.86 -20.49 4.61
N ARG A 374 -2.10 -19.91 5.55
CA ARG A 374 -2.01 -18.48 5.73
C ARG A 374 -0.99 -17.92 4.74
N ASN A 375 -1.40 -16.93 3.94
CA ASN A 375 -0.52 -16.27 2.97
C ASN A 375 0.08 -15.00 3.58
N ILE A 376 -0.78 -14.06 4.03
CA ILE A 376 -0.40 -12.77 4.60
C ILE A 376 -1.19 -12.54 5.89
N GLY A 377 -0.61 -11.83 6.83
CA GLY A 377 -1.32 -11.39 8.04
C GLY A 377 -0.61 -10.23 8.73
N TYR A 378 -1.30 -9.08 8.79
CA TYR A 378 -0.89 -7.89 9.51
C TYR A 378 -2.02 -7.41 10.40
N GLU A 379 -1.66 -6.86 11.55
CA GLU A 379 -2.58 -6.20 12.46
C GLU A 379 -2.94 -4.80 11.95
N ARG A 380 -4.00 -4.22 12.49
CA ARG A 380 -4.30 -2.80 12.38
C ARG A 380 -3.13 -1.96 12.90
N SER A 381 -2.91 -0.80 12.30
CA SER A 381 -1.97 0.20 12.79
C SER A 381 -2.64 1.54 12.99
N ASP A 382 -2.10 2.36 13.89
CA ASP A 382 -2.59 3.70 14.19
C ASP A 382 -1.45 4.65 14.49
N VAL A 383 -1.63 5.92 14.14
CA VAL A 383 -0.78 7.04 14.53
C VAL A 383 -1.62 8.11 15.22
N ARG A 384 -1.06 8.76 16.23
CA ARG A 384 -1.79 9.84 16.92
C ARG A 384 -1.81 11.09 16.04
N GLU A 385 -2.98 11.73 15.94
CA GLU A 385 -3.18 12.97 15.17
C GLU A 385 -2.24 14.11 15.62
N ASN A 386 -1.96 14.21 16.92
CA ASN A 386 -1.04 15.19 17.48
C ASN A 386 0.42 14.77 17.47
N SER A 387 0.79 13.67 16.80
CA SER A 387 2.18 13.26 16.64
C SER A 387 2.95 14.22 15.75
N ILE A 388 4.28 14.27 15.92
CA ILE A 388 5.17 15.07 15.08
C ILE A 388 4.99 14.69 13.60
N LEU A 389 4.86 13.41 13.28
CA LEU A 389 4.64 12.91 11.92
C LEU A 389 3.44 13.58 11.25
N VAL A 390 2.30 13.59 11.95
CA VAL A 390 1.05 14.15 11.41
C VAL A 390 1.17 15.66 11.29
N LYS A 391 1.62 16.36 12.34
CA LYS A 391 1.79 17.82 12.34
C LYS A 391 2.71 18.27 11.22
N SER A 392 3.87 17.63 11.06
CA SER A 392 4.84 17.98 10.01
C SER A 392 4.26 17.86 8.61
N LEU A 393 3.42 16.84 8.34
CA LEU A 393 2.76 16.72 7.04
C LEU A 393 1.69 17.78 6.83
N VAL A 394 0.82 18.00 7.83
CA VAL A 394 -0.25 18.99 7.75
C VAL A 394 0.34 20.40 7.52
N ASP A 395 1.37 20.77 8.27
CA ASP A 395 2.05 22.06 8.13
C ASP A 395 2.71 22.19 6.77
N SER A 396 3.33 21.12 6.26
CA SER A 396 3.95 21.10 4.93
C SER A 396 2.94 21.32 3.81
N TYR A 397 1.76 20.70 3.92
CA TYR A 397 0.70 20.85 2.92
C TYR A 397 0.07 22.24 2.98
N LYS A 398 -0.16 22.77 4.20
CA LYS A 398 -0.66 24.12 4.43
C LYS A 398 0.30 25.17 3.87
N GLU A 399 1.63 24.99 4.05
CA GLU A 399 2.65 25.90 3.52
C GLU A 399 2.66 25.94 1.98
N LEU A 400 2.23 24.86 1.33
CA LEU A 400 2.05 24.77 -0.12
C LEU A 400 0.64 25.17 -0.59
N GLY A 401 -0.24 25.61 0.32
CA GLY A 401 -1.58 26.09 0.01
C GLY A 401 -2.63 24.98 -0.16
N PHE A 402 -2.37 23.75 0.33
CA PHE A 402 -3.30 22.63 0.22
C PHE A 402 -4.08 22.40 1.49
N THR A 403 -5.37 22.12 1.33
CA THR A 403 -6.24 21.65 2.41
C THR A 403 -6.05 20.16 2.64
N THR A 404 -6.06 19.74 3.90
CA THR A 404 -5.87 18.34 4.30
C THR A 404 -7.14 17.78 4.93
N GLN A 405 -7.63 16.68 4.37
CA GLN A 405 -8.60 15.81 5.03
C GLN A 405 -7.87 14.78 5.89
N ILE A 406 -8.20 14.72 7.17
CA ILE A 406 -7.70 13.69 8.09
C ILE A 406 -8.72 12.57 8.17
N TRP A 407 -8.31 11.35 7.83
CA TRP A 407 -9.15 10.15 7.87
C TRP A 407 -8.74 9.29 9.06
N PRO A 408 -9.69 8.72 9.82
CA PRO A 408 -9.36 7.97 11.03
C PRO A 408 -8.57 6.69 10.73
N ILE A 409 -8.85 6.07 9.58
CA ILE A 409 -8.20 4.84 9.14
C ILE A 409 -8.25 4.71 7.62
N SER A 410 -7.32 3.99 7.04
CA SER A 410 -7.37 3.50 5.66
C SER A 410 -8.12 2.17 5.60
N ALA A 411 -8.96 1.98 4.59
CA ALA A 411 -9.53 0.67 4.28
C ALA A 411 -8.49 -0.32 3.71
N ALA A 412 -7.35 0.18 3.24
CA ALA A 412 -6.21 -0.64 2.84
C ALA A 412 -5.43 -1.16 4.07
N ALA A 413 -4.69 -2.24 3.90
CA ALA A 413 -3.66 -2.70 4.84
C ALA A 413 -2.27 -2.35 4.30
N ALA A 414 -1.28 -2.30 5.17
CA ALA A 414 0.11 -2.06 4.79
C ALA A 414 1.04 -2.89 5.67
N PRO A 415 2.15 -3.42 5.13
CA PRO A 415 3.13 -4.18 5.91
C PRO A 415 3.81 -3.34 6.99
N LEU A 416 3.65 -2.01 6.93
CA LEU A 416 4.17 -1.05 7.89
C LEU A 416 3.62 -1.20 9.32
N SER A 417 2.45 -1.84 9.50
CA SER A 417 1.97 -2.23 10.82
C SER A 417 2.97 -3.15 11.55
N GLN A 418 3.77 -3.90 10.79
CA GLN A 418 4.83 -4.74 11.34
C GLN A 418 6.03 -3.91 11.81
N ILE A 419 6.32 -2.77 11.20
CA ILE A 419 7.33 -1.81 11.70
C ILE A 419 6.87 -1.31 13.08
N GLN A 420 5.61 -0.92 13.20
CA GLN A 420 5.05 -0.47 14.48
C GLN A 420 5.08 -1.58 15.53
N SER A 421 4.62 -2.78 15.22
CA SER A 421 4.56 -3.90 16.19
C SER A 421 5.94 -4.46 16.54
N GLN A 422 6.91 -4.51 15.62
CA GLN A 422 8.23 -5.09 15.83
C GLN A 422 9.24 -4.09 16.41
N LEU A 423 9.22 -2.84 15.94
CA LEU A 423 10.19 -1.82 16.32
C LEU A 423 9.65 -0.83 17.36
N GLY A 424 8.32 -0.75 17.55
CA GLY A 424 7.69 0.25 18.42
C GLY A 424 7.64 1.65 17.81
N LEU A 425 7.94 1.78 16.49
CA LEU A 425 7.96 3.06 15.79
C LEU A 425 6.57 3.39 15.23
N ASN A 426 6.12 4.63 15.41
CA ASN A 426 4.95 5.09 14.67
C ASN A 426 5.28 5.18 13.19
N PHE A 427 4.28 5.08 12.32
CA PHE A 427 4.47 5.35 10.92
C PHE A 427 3.34 6.17 10.32
N ILE A 428 3.66 6.90 9.26
CA ILE A 428 2.68 7.60 8.45
C ILE A 428 3.01 7.47 6.97
N VAL A 429 1.95 7.39 6.16
CA VAL A 429 2.07 7.46 4.70
C VAL A 429 1.57 8.82 4.25
N GLY A 430 2.42 9.57 3.57
CA GLY A 430 2.09 10.94 3.16
C GLY A 430 2.81 11.37 1.89
N GLY A 431 2.55 12.60 1.48
CA GLY A 431 3.09 13.24 0.28
C GLY A 431 1.97 13.78 -0.60
N LEU A 432 2.22 14.90 -1.27
CA LEU A 432 1.33 15.47 -2.27
C LEU A 432 1.52 14.78 -3.62
N GLY A 433 0.59 14.98 -4.51
CA GLY A 433 0.57 14.47 -5.88
C GLY A 433 -0.76 13.82 -6.23
N ILE A 434 -1.10 13.84 -7.50
CA ILE A 434 -2.32 13.27 -8.06
C ILE A 434 -1.96 12.10 -8.96
N GLY A 435 -2.59 10.96 -8.74
CA GLY A 435 -2.43 9.75 -9.52
C GLY A 435 -3.53 8.76 -9.24
N GLY A 436 -3.54 7.65 -9.95
CA GLY A 436 -4.59 6.66 -9.80
C GLY A 436 -4.34 5.36 -10.54
N TYR A 437 -5.34 4.48 -10.48
CA TYR A 437 -5.36 3.17 -11.14
C TYR A 437 -4.23 2.24 -10.70
N ALA A 438 -3.85 2.31 -9.40
CA ALA A 438 -2.93 1.33 -8.84
C ALA A 438 -3.38 -0.11 -9.16
N HIS A 439 -2.47 -0.95 -9.63
CA HIS A 439 -2.67 -2.34 -10.04
C HIS A 439 -3.59 -2.55 -11.28
N ALA A 440 -4.21 -1.49 -11.80
CA ALA A 440 -5.08 -1.55 -12.98
C ALA A 440 -4.37 -1.03 -14.25
N PRO A 441 -4.90 -1.32 -15.46
CA PRO A 441 -4.45 -0.68 -16.68
C PRO A 441 -4.56 0.85 -16.61
N ASN A 442 -3.66 1.53 -17.32
CA ASN A 442 -3.57 3.00 -17.37
C ASN A 442 -3.23 3.67 -16.02
N GLU A 443 -2.50 2.97 -15.15
CA GLU A 443 -1.92 3.59 -13.97
C GLU A 443 -1.15 4.86 -14.34
N PHE A 444 -1.39 5.96 -13.61
CA PHE A 444 -0.90 7.26 -14.00
C PHE A 444 -0.48 8.14 -12.82
N VAL A 445 0.36 9.14 -13.12
CA VAL A 445 0.65 10.29 -12.27
C VAL A 445 0.51 11.58 -13.07
N GLN A 446 -0.14 12.60 -12.48
CA GLN A 446 -0.29 13.91 -13.10
C GLN A 446 1.05 14.65 -13.13
N VAL A 447 1.47 15.12 -14.31
CA VAL A 447 2.78 15.76 -14.52
C VAL A 447 2.98 16.99 -13.62
N ASN A 448 1.98 17.88 -13.57
CA ASN A 448 2.06 19.12 -12.80
C ASN A 448 2.14 18.89 -11.29
N SER A 449 1.63 17.73 -10.79
CA SER A 449 1.67 17.40 -9.37
C SER A 449 3.01 16.85 -8.87
N ILE A 450 3.92 16.45 -9.77
CA ILE A 450 5.22 15.86 -9.42
C ILE A 450 6.09 16.87 -8.63
N GLN A 451 6.04 18.15 -9.01
CA GLN A 451 6.73 19.20 -8.27
C GLN A 451 6.25 19.28 -6.81
N ASN A 452 4.94 19.21 -6.59
CA ASN A 452 4.35 19.23 -5.26
C ASN A 452 4.73 17.99 -4.45
N THR A 453 4.88 16.83 -5.09
CA THR A 453 5.41 15.61 -4.45
C THR A 453 6.81 15.85 -3.90
N ARG A 454 7.69 16.49 -4.66
CA ARG A 454 9.05 16.81 -4.23
C ARG A 454 9.06 17.89 -3.13
N LEU A 455 8.30 18.96 -3.32
CA LEU A 455 8.22 20.07 -2.34
C LEU A 455 7.64 19.59 -1.00
N SER A 456 6.61 18.77 -0.99
CA SER A 456 6.02 18.24 0.24
C SER A 456 6.99 17.34 1.02
N ASN A 457 7.81 16.53 0.32
CA ASN A 457 8.85 15.72 0.96
C ASN A 457 9.96 16.59 1.58
N TYR A 458 10.37 17.64 0.89
CA TYR A 458 11.33 18.61 1.43
C TYR A 458 10.81 19.28 2.70
N LEU A 459 9.60 19.83 2.64
CA LEU A 459 8.99 20.53 3.78
C LEU A 459 8.72 19.58 4.95
N PHE A 460 8.30 18.35 4.66
CA PHE A 460 8.11 17.34 5.69
C PHE A 460 9.40 17.07 6.46
N LEU A 461 10.52 16.83 5.77
CA LEU A 461 11.82 16.56 6.43
C LEU A 461 12.25 17.74 7.29
N LYS A 462 12.06 18.96 6.79
CA LYS A 462 12.37 20.20 7.53
C LYS A 462 11.48 20.36 8.76
N ASN A 463 10.15 20.37 8.57
CA ASN A 463 9.19 20.58 9.66
C ASN A 463 9.26 19.47 10.71
N TYR A 464 9.56 18.22 10.30
CA TYR A 464 9.77 17.10 11.21
C TYR A 464 11.00 17.33 12.11
N ALA A 465 12.13 17.73 11.52
CA ALA A 465 13.35 18.00 12.27
C ALA A 465 13.21 19.23 13.19
N ASP A 466 12.55 20.30 12.70
CA ASP A 466 12.26 21.49 13.50
C ASP A 466 11.43 21.12 14.75
N LEU A 467 10.30 20.42 14.58
CA LEU A 467 9.43 19.97 15.69
C LEU A 467 10.10 18.93 16.61
N TYR A 468 10.93 18.06 16.05
CA TYR A 468 11.67 17.08 16.85
C TYR A 468 12.71 17.73 17.75
N SER A 469 13.35 18.81 17.30
CA SER A 469 14.36 19.54 18.07
C SER A 469 13.78 20.37 19.23
N GLU A 470 12.45 20.54 19.29
CA GLU A 470 11.74 21.24 20.38
C GLU A 470 11.39 20.31 21.56
N ILE A 471 11.59 18.99 21.44
CA ILE A 471 11.32 17.98 22.47
C ILE A 471 12.61 17.61 23.23
#